data_a5de329ac55c5b6110f64e7dcdff20f0
#
_entry.id   a5de329ac55c5b6110f64e7dcdff20f0
#
_cell.length_a   1.000
_cell.length_b   1.000
_cell.length_c   1.000
_cell.angle_alpha   90.00
_cell.angle_beta   90.00
_cell.angle_gamma   90.00
#
_symmetry.space_group_name_H-M   'P 1'
#
loop_
_entity.id
_entity.type
_entity.pdbx_description
1 polymer ?
#
loop_
_entity_poly.entity_id
_entity_poly.type
_entity_poly.pdbx_seq_one_letter_code
_entity_poly.pdbx_strand_id
1 'polypeptide(L)'
;MAKTIMIVDDSASLRQVVGIALKGAGYDVIEGADGADALKKLTGQKVHLIISDVNMPNMDGITFVKSVKQLSAYRFTPIVMLTTESQDEKKREGQAAGAKAWMVKPFNPPQLLSVVQKLVLP
;
A
#
# COMPACT_ATOMS: atom_id res chain seq x y z
N MET A 1 16.75 2.18 13.07
CA MET A 1 16.53 1.29 11.93
C MET A 1 15.42 1.84 11.08
N ALA A 2 15.58 1.80 9.77
CA ALA A 2 14.57 2.31 8.86
C ALA A 2 13.33 1.40 8.86
N LYS A 3 12.17 2.01 8.74
CA LYS A 3 10.91 1.27 8.58
C LYS A 3 10.71 0.95 7.10
N THR A 4 10.12 -0.20 6.82
CA THR A 4 9.92 -0.68 5.46
C THR A 4 8.48 -0.48 5.02
N ILE A 5 8.30 0.11 3.85
CA ILE A 5 6.99 0.36 3.25
C ILE A 5 6.93 -0.36 1.93
N MET A 6 5.85 -1.11 1.70
CA MET A 6 5.60 -1.77 0.42
C MET A 6 4.66 -0.92 -0.41
N ILE A 7 5.02 -0.69 -1.68
CA ILE A 7 4.18 0.01 -2.64
C ILE A 7 3.72 -0.99 -3.68
N VAL A 8 2.41 -1.10 -3.88
CA VAL A 8 1.82 -2.01 -4.86
C VAL A 8 0.99 -1.20 -5.85
N ASP A 9 1.45 -1.14 -7.09
CA ASP A 9 0.80 -0.38 -8.16
C ASP A 9 1.32 -0.90 -9.49
N ASP A 10 0.46 -1.00 -10.49
CA ASP A 10 0.87 -1.45 -11.81
C ASP A 10 1.60 -0.37 -12.62
N SER A 11 1.60 0.87 -12.16
CA SER A 11 2.34 1.96 -12.79
C SER A 11 3.75 2.04 -12.24
N ALA A 12 4.74 1.68 -13.07
CA ALA A 12 6.15 1.79 -12.69
C ALA A 12 6.54 3.24 -12.39
N SER A 13 5.97 4.18 -13.13
CA SER A 13 6.23 5.62 -12.91
C SER A 13 5.76 6.07 -11.53
N LEU A 14 4.57 5.65 -11.13
CA LEU A 14 4.03 6.00 -9.82
C LEU A 14 4.88 5.38 -8.71
N ARG A 15 5.24 4.11 -8.85
CA ARG A 15 6.09 3.44 -7.86
C ARG A 15 7.42 4.18 -7.69
N GLN A 16 7.99 4.64 -8.81
CA GLN A 16 9.25 5.38 -8.78
C GLN A 16 9.11 6.70 -8.02
N VAL A 17 8.08 7.48 -8.34
CA VAL A 17 7.85 8.78 -7.70
C VAL A 17 7.60 8.60 -6.19
N VAL A 18 6.71 7.69 -5.84
CA VAL A 18 6.39 7.43 -4.44
C VAL A 18 7.61 6.86 -3.71
N GLY A 19 8.35 5.96 -4.36
CA GLY A 19 9.56 5.37 -3.78
C GLY A 19 10.62 6.41 -3.46
N ILE A 20 10.84 7.36 -4.37
CA ILE A 20 11.80 8.45 -4.14
C ILE A 20 11.38 9.27 -2.92
N ALA A 21 10.09 9.62 -2.83
CA ALA A 21 9.59 10.42 -1.72
C ALA A 21 9.76 9.68 -0.38
N LEU A 22 9.45 8.39 -0.35
CA LEU A 22 9.58 7.59 0.87
C LEU A 22 11.03 7.41 1.28
N LYS A 23 11.92 7.10 0.34
CA LYS A 23 13.34 6.95 0.62
C LYS A 23 13.94 8.27 1.11
N GLY A 24 13.53 9.38 0.52
CA GLY A 24 13.94 10.72 0.97
C GLY A 24 13.50 11.02 2.40
N ALA A 25 12.42 10.40 2.86
CA ALA A 25 11.93 10.55 4.23
C ALA A 25 12.52 9.52 5.19
N GLY A 26 13.44 8.67 4.73
CA GLY A 26 14.15 7.71 5.57
C GLY A 26 13.55 6.31 5.63
N TYR A 27 12.61 5.99 4.76
CA TYR A 27 12.01 4.65 4.72
C TYR A 27 12.72 3.74 3.72
N ASP A 28 12.73 2.45 4.00
CA ASP A 28 13.07 1.44 3.00
C ASP A 28 11.81 1.11 2.20
N VAL A 29 11.97 0.77 0.93
CA VAL A 29 10.84 0.55 0.02
C VAL A 29 10.95 -0.79 -0.67
N ILE A 30 9.83 -1.52 -0.70
CA ILE A 30 9.66 -2.75 -1.49
C ILE A 30 8.55 -2.44 -2.50
N GLU A 31 8.75 -2.82 -3.77
CA GLU A 31 7.77 -2.56 -4.82
C GLU A 31 7.13 -3.85 -5.30
N GLY A 32 5.81 -3.81 -5.50
CA GLY A 32 5.06 -4.87 -6.16
C GLY A 32 4.37 -4.30 -7.39
N ALA A 33 4.47 -4.99 -8.52
CA ALA A 33 3.85 -4.55 -9.77
C ALA A 33 2.33 -4.81 -9.79
N ASP A 34 1.87 -5.75 -9.01
CA ASP A 34 0.45 -6.05 -8.79
C ASP A 34 0.32 -6.84 -7.48
N GLY A 35 -0.93 -7.21 -7.15
CA GLY A 35 -1.18 -7.94 -5.90
C GLY A 35 -0.48 -9.29 -5.83
N ALA A 36 -0.43 -10.01 -6.93
CA ALA A 36 0.21 -11.33 -6.96
C ALA A 36 1.72 -11.22 -6.75
N ASP A 37 2.36 -10.25 -7.43
CA ASP A 37 3.78 -9.99 -7.25
C ASP A 37 4.10 -9.56 -5.82
N ALA A 38 3.26 -8.69 -5.25
CA ALA A 38 3.43 -8.22 -3.88
C ALA A 38 3.34 -9.38 -2.87
N LEU A 39 2.36 -10.27 -3.05
CA LEU A 39 2.22 -11.43 -2.16
C LEU A 39 3.46 -12.33 -2.20
N LYS A 40 4.06 -12.50 -3.37
CA LYS A 40 5.30 -13.27 -3.50
C LYS A 40 6.44 -12.64 -2.71
N LYS A 41 6.44 -11.32 -2.56
CA LYS A 41 7.48 -10.59 -1.86
C LYS A 41 7.24 -10.49 -0.35
N LEU A 42 6.04 -10.83 0.11
CA LEU A 42 5.72 -10.90 1.53
C LEU A 42 6.14 -12.28 2.07
N THR A 43 7.43 -12.44 2.31
CA THR A 43 8.04 -13.73 2.66
C THR A 43 8.63 -13.73 4.07
N GLY A 44 7.96 -13.09 5.01
CA GLY A 44 8.39 -13.06 6.40
C GLY A 44 9.22 -11.86 6.78
N GLN A 45 9.71 -11.08 5.82
CA GLN A 45 10.41 -9.84 6.13
C GLN A 45 9.44 -8.83 6.73
N LYS A 46 9.92 -7.98 7.61
CA LYS A 46 9.06 -7.02 8.28
C LYS A 46 8.64 -5.90 7.34
N VAL A 47 7.34 -5.66 7.25
CA VAL A 47 6.76 -4.55 6.49
C VAL A 47 5.88 -3.76 7.45
N HIS A 48 6.13 -2.46 7.55
CA HIS A 48 5.48 -1.60 8.54
C HIS A 48 4.23 -0.94 8.02
N LEU A 49 4.11 -0.83 6.71
CA LEU A 49 2.94 -0.23 6.04
C LEU A 49 2.90 -0.70 4.60
N ILE A 50 1.69 -0.88 4.06
CA ILE A 50 1.50 -1.23 2.65
C ILE A 50 0.64 -0.13 2.02
N ILE A 51 1.09 0.38 0.86
CA ILE A 51 0.34 1.31 0.03
C ILE A 51 -0.03 0.56 -1.24
N SER A 52 -1.32 0.43 -1.53
CA SER A 52 -1.77 -0.37 -2.67
C SER A 52 -2.80 0.35 -3.51
N ASP A 53 -2.64 0.28 -4.83
CA ASP A 53 -3.66 0.69 -5.77
C ASP A 53 -4.86 -0.27 -5.69
N VAL A 54 -6.03 0.21 -6.05
CA VAL A 54 -7.26 -0.60 -6.11
C VAL A 54 -7.34 -1.34 -7.44
N ASN A 55 -7.08 -0.64 -8.55
CA ASN A 55 -7.24 -1.21 -9.89
C ASN A 55 -5.92 -1.72 -10.43
N MET A 56 -5.74 -3.03 -10.41
CA MET A 56 -4.51 -3.67 -10.88
C MET A 56 -4.86 -4.91 -11.69
N PRO A 57 -3.99 -5.30 -12.67
CA PRO A 57 -4.18 -6.57 -13.37
C PRO A 57 -3.86 -7.75 -12.44
N ASN A 58 -4.31 -8.93 -12.81
CA ASN A 58 -4.07 -10.20 -12.12
C ASN A 58 -4.76 -10.31 -10.76
N MET A 59 -4.60 -9.32 -9.90
CA MET A 59 -5.25 -9.30 -8.59
C MET A 59 -5.49 -7.84 -8.22
N ASP A 60 -6.76 -7.45 -8.04
CA ASP A 60 -7.09 -6.09 -7.64
C ASP A 60 -6.70 -5.82 -6.18
N GLY A 61 -6.67 -4.54 -5.81
CA GLY A 61 -6.20 -4.14 -4.50
C GLY A 61 -7.06 -4.63 -3.34
N ILE A 62 -8.37 -4.76 -3.54
CA ILE A 62 -9.25 -5.25 -2.48
C ILE A 62 -9.00 -6.72 -2.20
N THR A 63 -8.86 -7.53 -3.26
CA THR A 63 -8.50 -8.94 -3.13
C THR A 63 -7.12 -9.07 -2.47
N PHE A 64 -6.18 -8.21 -2.85
CA PHE A 64 -4.85 -8.19 -2.25
C PHE A 64 -4.92 -7.92 -0.75
N VAL A 65 -5.71 -6.92 -0.31
CA VAL A 65 -5.88 -6.61 1.11
C VAL A 65 -6.43 -7.83 1.85
N LYS A 66 -7.46 -8.47 1.31
CA LYS A 66 -8.04 -9.67 1.93
C LYS A 66 -6.99 -10.77 2.08
N SER A 67 -6.16 -10.97 1.07
CA SER A 67 -5.10 -11.99 1.09
C SER A 67 -4.05 -11.67 2.14
N VAL A 68 -3.62 -10.40 2.23
CA VAL A 68 -2.63 -9.98 3.23
C VAL A 68 -3.15 -10.21 4.64
N LYS A 69 -4.42 -9.91 4.89
CA LYS A 69 -5.01 -10.07 6.22
C LYS A 69 -5.15 -11.54 6.65
N GLN A 70 -5.03 -12.46 5.71
CA GLN A 70 -5.00 -13.90 6.02
C GLN A 70 -3.61 -14.40 6.39
N LEU A 71 -2.57 -13.62 6.11
CA LEU A 71 -1.20 -13.97 6.46
C LEU A 71 -0.94 -13.51 7.90
N SER A 72 -0.65 -14.46 8.79
CA SER A 72 -0.49 -14.14 10.22
C SER A 72 0.61 -13.10 10.46
N ALA A 73 1.68 -13.11 9.67
CA ALA A 73 2.77 -12.15 9.82
C ALA A 73 2.38 -10.72 9.45
N TYR A 74 1.31 -10.54 8.65
CA TYR A 74 0.93 -9.23 8.12
C TYR A 74 -0.50 -8.82 8.46
N ARG A 75 -1.18 -9.62 9.30
CA ARG A 75 -2.58 -9.38 9.65
C ARG A 75 -2.83 -7.97 10.18
N PHE A 76 -1.91 -7.45 10.97
CA PHE A 76 -2.05 -6.15 11.61
C PHE A 76 -1.26 -5.04 10.91
N THR A 77 -0.61 -5.33 9.79
CA THR A 77 0.09 -4.32 9.01
C THR A 77 -0.93 -3.35 8.41
N PRO A 78 -0.82 -2.04 8.67
CA PRO A 78 -1.78 -1.08 8.11
C PRO A 78 -1.61 -0.98 6.60
N ILE A 79 -2.74 -0.83 5.90
CA ILE A 79 -2.79 -0.72 4.45
C ILE A 79 -3.54 0.55 4.06
N VAL A 80 -2.91 1.34 3.19
CA VAL A 80 -3.50 2.54 2.59
C VAL A 80 -3.87 2.20 1.15
N MET A 81 -5.11 2.46 0.76
CA MET A 81 -5.57 2.23 -0.60
C MET A 81 -5.46 3.51 -1.42
N LEU A 82 -5.08 3.36 -2.69
CA LEU A 82 -5.01 4.46 -3.66
C LEU A 82 -5.99 4.19 -4.79
N THR A 83 -6.71 5.22 -5.23
CA THR A 83 -7.62 5.11 -6.37
C THR A 83 -7.58 6.38 -7.21
N THR A 84 -7.93 6.27 -8.50
CA THR A 84 -7.97 7.41 -9.41
C THR A 84 -9.20 8.27 -9.19
N GLU A 85 -10.20 7.76 -8.50
CA GLU A 85 -11.44 8.50 -8.26
C GLU A 85 -12.07 8.06 -6.94
N SER A 86 -12.93 8.92 -6.40
CA SER A 86 -13.65 8.61 -5.18
C SER A 86 -14.81 7.68 -5.52
N GLN A 87 -14.66 6.39 -5.26
CA GLN A 87 -15.68 5.38 -5.47
C GLN A 87 -16.13 4.87 -4.10
N ASP A 88 -17.26 5.36 -3.62
CA ASP A 88 -17.76 5.03 -2.29
C ASP A 88 -17.92 3.53 -2.08
N GLU A 89 -18.40 2.83 -3.09
CA GLU A 89 -18.56 1.37 -3.02
C GLU A 89 -17.22 0.67 -2.84
N LYS A 90 -16.23 1.04 -3.63
CA LYS A 90 -14.87 0.48 -3.53
C LYS A 90 -14.22 0.83 -2.20
N LYS A 91 -14.46 2.03 -1.71
CA LYS A 91 -13.95 2.47 -0.42
C LYS A 91 -14.53 1.62 0.70
N ARG A 92 -15.83 1.35 0.67
CA ARG A 92 -16.47 0.49 1.67
C ARG A 92 -15.93 -0.94 1.61
N GLU A 93 -15.74 -1.48 0.41
CA GLU A 93 -15.18 -2.81 0.23
C GLU A 93 -13.75 -2.88 0.79
N GLY A 94 -12.93 -1.86 0.51
CA GLY A 94 -11.57 -1.78 1.02
C GLY A 94 -11.52 -1.72 2.53
N GLN A 95 -12.38 -0.90 3.13
CA GLN A 95 -12.47 -0.78 4.59
C GLN A 95 -12.93 -2.09 5.22
N ALA A 96 -13.93 -2.73 4.63
CA ALA A 96 -14.42 -4.02 5.10
C ALA A 96 -13.35 -5.11 4.99
N ALA A 97 -12.48 -5.03 3.98
CA ALA A 97 -11.38 -5.96 3.81
C ALA A 97 -10.23 -5.72 4.79
N GLY A 98 -10.18 -4.55 5.42
CA GLY A 98 -9.20 -4.24 6.45
C GLY A 98 -8.27 -3.07 6.16
N ALA A 99 -8.51 -2.29 5.10
CA ALA A 99 -7.69 -1.11 4.82
C ALA A 99 -7.94 -0.02 5.88
N LYS A 100 -6.87 0.64 6.30
CA LYS A 100 -6.92 1.66 7.35
C LYS A 100 -7.23 3.05 6.81
N ALA A 101 -6.81 3.35 5.59
CA ALA A 101 -6.96 4.68 5.01
C ALA A 101 -7.15 4.59 3.52
N TRP A 102 -7.59 5.68 2.93
CA TRP A 102 -7.91 5.76 1.51
C TRP A 102 -7.45 7.11 0.98
N MET A 103 -6.72 7.11 -0.12
CA MET A 103 -6.30 8.34 -0.79
C MET A 103 -6.74 8.33 -2.24
N VAL A 104 -7.10 9.49 -2.77
CA VAL A 104 -7.54 9.65 -4.16
C VAL A 104 -6.38 10.25 -4.96
N LYS A 105 -6.10 9.66 -6.12
CA LYS A 105 -5.12 10.20 -7.08
C LYS A 105 -5.77 11.33 -7.88
N PRO A 106 -5.04 12.34 -8.30
CA PRO A 106 -3.64 12.58 -7.97
C PRO A 106 -3.46 13.07 -6.53
N PHE A 107 -2.37 12.67 -5.92
CA PHE A 107 -1.99 13.15 -4.59
C PHE A 107 -0.57 13.71 -4.68
N ASN A 108 -0.20 14.56 -3.72
CA ASN A 108 1.16 15.07 -3.69
C ASN A 108 2.00 14.33 -2.63
N PRO A 109 3.33 14.30 -2.79
CA PRO A 109 4.19 13.61 -1.83
C PRO A 109 4.01 14.05 -0.37
N PRO A 110 3.85 15.35 -0.04
CA PRO A 110 3.60 15.73 1.35
C PRO A 110 2.36 15.11 1.96
N GLN A 111 1.25 14.98 1.20
CA GLN A 111 0.04 14.33 1.68
C GLN A 111 0.31 12.86 1.99
N LEU A 112 0.99 12.17 1.09
CA LEU A 112 1.33 10.76 1.27
C LEU A 112 2.20 10.58 2.52
N LEU A 113 3.24 11.38 2.66
CA LEU A 113 4.15 11.27 3.81
C LEU A 113 3.43 11.53 5.12
N SER A 114 2.47 12.46 5.13
CA SER A 114 1.66 12.74 6.32
C SER A 114 0.85 11.50 6.75
N VAL A 115 0.21 10.83 5.79
CA VAL A 115 -0.56 9.61 6.06
C VAL A 115 0.36 8.49 6.54
N VAL A 116 1.50 8.33 5.88
CA VAL A 116 2.48 7.30 6.24
C VAL A 116 2.95 7.49 7.69
N GLN A 117 3.31 8.71 8.07
CA GLN A 117 3.78 9.00 9.42
C GLN A 117 2.75 8.65 10.49
N LYS A 118 1.47 8.85 10.18
CA LYS A 118 0.39 8.55 11.13
C LYS A 118 0.14 7.07 11.30
N LEU A 119 0.35 6.29 10.25
CA LEU A 119 -0.09 4.89 10.21
C LEU A 119 1.03 3.88 10.33
N VAL A 120 2.28 4.24 10.03
CA VAL A 120 3.39 3.29 10.05
C VAL A 120 3.56 2.74 11.47
N LEU A 121 3.71 1.42 11.57
CA LEU A 121 3.89 0.76 12.87
C LEU A 121 5.25 1.12 13.48
N PRO A 122 5.31 1.25 14.81
CA PRO A 122 6.57 1.52 15.50
C PRO A 122 7.58 0.38 15.38
#